data_60e097399b6461f57ca9f875caababb3
#
_entry.id   60e097399b6461f57ca9f875caababb3
#
_cell.length_a   1.000
_cell.length_b   1.000
_cell.length_c   1.000
_cell.angle_alpha   90.00
_cell.angle_beta   90.00
_cell.angle_gamma   90.00
#
_symmetry.space_group_name_H-M   'P 1'
#
loop_
_entity.id
_entity.type
_entity.pdbx_description
1 polymer ?
#
loop_
_entity_poly.entity_id
_entity_poly.type
_entity_poly.pdbx_seq_one_letter_code
_entity_poly.pdbx_strand_id
1 'polypeptide(L)'
;KEMHLSATLVFRKMVDKYVKEDSSKKIYLGYISAFEAFLKVKSIPNRLSAINGDTLTDYQQYLLDLNPRRIATHLNKIKGIRTLINHANRDKEIKANININSFVAIRDERSKEQKKSKQVPLTEKQLLAIYNYTNLKPREVEARDLFICQCLLGQRISDLPKIFKGEYAITLLDDENEVISFTVQKTREEATLYLFPVVKEILERYKQTGFKHIDLLIEDEKIVRRNEAKLNRTIKQVCKKVGLDSDVIYVEQIGEDVVEKKKKLFEMIHTHIARHTFITLMCRLGVSKEDVIIATAHTDTTMIDDVYLHETVNDKGTRLINSLKKIKGSTLFKIEEANNMVDTTMNEEETVKKPISTASVTDNITFDTLLDTQFFASKINKAVELQS
;
A
#
# COMPACT_ATOMS: atom_id res chain seq x y z
N LYS A 1 -23.60 32.60 -29.42
CA LYS A 1 -23.91 32.95 -28.00
C LYS A 1 -23.11 32.08 -26.99
N GLU A 2 -22.82 30.81 -27.26
CA GLU A 2 -22.26 29.87 -26.30
C GLU A 2 -20.75 30.02 -26.07
N MET A 3 -19.99 30.50 -27.06
CA MET A 3 -18.52 30.67 -26.96
C MET A 3 -18.07 31.75 -25.96
N HIS A 4 -18.96 32.59 -25.51
CA HIS A 4 -18.70 33.64 -24.51
C HIS A 4 -18.95 33.20 -23.05
N LEU A 5 -19.46 31.98 -22.85
CA LEU A 5 -19.68 31.44 -21.50
C LEU A 5 -18.38 31.29 -20.73
N SER A 6 -18.40 31.57 -19.44
CA SER A 6 -17.26 31.31 -18.56
C SER A 6 -16.93 29.82 -18.55
N ALA A 7 -15.70 29.50 -18.93
CA ALA A 7 -15.22 28.10 -19.00
C ALA A 7 -15.33 27.41 -17.65
N THR A 8 -14.92 28.05 -16.56
CA THR A 8 -14.95 27.46 -15.22
C THR A 8 -16.36 27.28 -14.69
N LEU A 9 -17.33 28.18 -15.06
CA LEU A 9 -18.74 27.97 -14.72
C LEU A 9 -19.34 26.79 -15.47
N VAL A 10 -18.99 26.62 -16.75
CA VAL A 10 -19.41 25.45 -17.53
C VAL A 10 -18.82 24.18 -16.92
N PHE A 11 -17.53 24.18 -16.55
CA PHE A 11 -16.89 23.01 -15.92
C PHE A 11 -17.56 22.65 -14.58
N ARG A 12 -17.96 23.61 -13.77
CA ARG A 12 -18.74 23.36 -12.54
C ARG A 12 -20.08 22.70 -12.84
N LYS A 13 -20.82 23.19 -13.87
CA LYS A 13 -22.03 22.51 -14.33
C LYS A 13 -21.80 21.07 -14.77
N MET A 14 -20.68 20.80 -15.46
CA MET A 14 -20.32 19.42 -15.85
C MET A 14 -20.04 18.55 -14.63
N VAL A 15 -19.40 19.07 -13.59
CA VAL A 15 -19.20 18.33 -12.33
C VAL A 15 -20.55 17.98 -11.70
N ASP A 16 -21.47 18.93 -11.58
CA ASP A 16 -22.79 18.71 -10.98
C ASP A 16 -23.62 17.69 -11.77
N LYS A 17 -23.51 17.71 -13.10
CA LYS A 17 -24.29 16.84 -14.00
C LYS A 17 -23.73 15.42 -14.11
N TYR A 18 -22.41 15.25 -14.13
CA TYR A 18 -21.77 13.97 -14.50
C TYR A 18 -20.98 13.31 -13.38
N VAL A 19 -20.66 13.99 -12.28
CA VAL A 19 -19.94 13.44 -11.14
C VAL A 19 -20.93 13.16 -10.01
N LYS A 20 -21.14 11.87 -9.69
CA LYS A 20 -22.15 11.46 -8.69
C LYS A 20 -21.64 11.59 -7.25
N GLU A 21 -20.42 11.14 -6.99
CA GLU A 21 -19.85 11.04 -5.64
C GLU A 21 -19.35 12.40 -5.14
N ASP A 22 -19.78 12.83 -3.95
CA ASP A 22 -19.42 14.13 -3.37
C ASP A 22 -17.93 14.31 -3.13
N SER A 23 -17.24 13.23 -2.75
CA SER A 23 -15.78 13.22 -2.61
C SER A 23 -15.09 13.53 -3.94
N SER A 24 -15.57 12.96 -5.03
CA SER A 24 -15.09 13.21 -6.39
C SER A 24 -15.41 14.63 -6.84
N LYS A 25 -16.61 15.14 -6.55
CA LYS A 25 -16.98 16.54 -6.83
C LYS A 25 -16.00 17.51 -6.18
N LYS A 26 -15.67 17.33 -4.90
CA LYS A 26 -14.68 18.17 -4.19
C LYS A 26 -13.30 18.17 -4.90
N ILE A 27 -12.87 17.03 -5.43
CA ILE A 27 -11.60 16.89 -6.16
C ILE A 27 -11.66 17.69 -7.48
N TYR A 28 -12.72 17.50 -8.28
CA TYR A 28 -12.88 18.22 -9.55
C TYR A 28 -13.01 19.73 -9.35
N LEU A 29 -13.73 20.19 -8.32
CA LEU A 29 -13.79 21.60 -7.95
C LEU A 29 -12.42 22.17 -7.61
N GLY A 30 -11.55 21.38 -6.93
CA GLY A 30 -10.16 21.74 -6.70
C GLY A 30 -9.35 21.85 -8.00
N TYR A 31 -9.61 20.99 -8.99
CA TYR A 31 -8.96 21.09 -10.31
C TYR A 31 -9.41 22.34 -11.07
N ILE A 32 -10.70 22.65 -11.04
CA ILE A 32 -11.25 23.87 -11.65
C ILE A 32 -10.65 25.12 -11.01
N SER A 33 -10.56 25.17 -9.68
CA SER A 33 -9.95 26.31 -8.97
C SER A 33 -8.45 26.49 -9.34
N ALA A 34 -7.71 25.40 -9.50
CA ALA A 34 -6.32 25.47 -9.94
C ALA A 34 -6.19 25.96 -11.39
N PHE A 35 -7.11 25.56 -12.26
CA PHE A 35 -7.16 26.01 -13.65
C PHE A 35 -7.56 27.48 -13.76
N GLU A 36 -8.54 27.92 -12.96
CA GLU A 36 -8.97 29.31 -12.87
C GLU A 36 -7.83 30.23 -12.40
N ALA A 37 -7.06 29.80 -11.39
CA ALA A 37 -5.85 30.52 -10.94
C ALA A 37 -4.82 30.66 -12.06
N PHE A 38 -4.56 29.60 -12.83
CA PHE A 38 -3.70 29.63 -14.01
C PHE A 38 -4.18 30.62 -15.05
N LEU A 39 -5.45 30.57 -15.46
CA LEU A 39 -6.01 31.50 -16.45
C LEU A 39 -5.80 32.96 -16.00
N LYS A 40 -6.02 33.25 -14.72
CA LYS A 40 -5.79 34.58 -14.15
C LYS A 40 -4.32 35.00 -14.21
N VAL A 41 -3.39 34.13 -13.81
CA VAL A 41 -1.95 34.44 -13.83
C VAL A 41 -1.43 34.68 -15.23
N LYS A 42 -1.90 33.92 -16.22
CA LYS A 42 -1.50 34.05 -17.62
C LYS A 42 -2.33 35.08 -18.40
N SER A 43 -3.26 35.79 -17.75
CA SER A 43 -4.17 36.75 -18.38
C SER A 43 -4.98 36.16 -19.54
N ILE A 44 -5.30 34.86 -19.48
CA ILE A 44 -6.12 34.16 -20.47
C ILE A 44 -7.59 34.39 -20.09
N PRO A 45 -8.44 34.83 -21.04
CA PRO A 45 -9.88 35.04 -20.75
C PRO A 45 -10.56 33.75 -20.31
N ASN A 46 -11.30 33.79 -19.22
CA ASN A 46 -12.07 32.63 -18.73
C ASN A 46 -13.33 32.42 -19.59
N ARG A 47 -13.13 32.01 -20.84
CA ARG A 47 -14.18 31.75 -21.83
C ARG A 47 -13.90 30.46 -22.58
N LEU A 48 -14.93 29.73 -22.98
CA LEU A 48 -14.76 28.46 -23.73
C LEU A 48 -13.95 28.67 -25.02
N SER A 49 -14.12 29.80 -25.71
CA SER A 49 -13.40 30.13 -26.95
C SER A 49 -11.89 30.37 -26.76
N ALA A 50 -11.44 30.62 -25.54
CA ALA A 50 -10.02 30.81 -25.22
C ALA A 50 -9.32 29.52 -24.80
N ILE A 51 -10.06 28.40 -24.67
CA ILE A 51 -9.51 27.13 -24.27
C ILE A 51 -9.24 26.25 -25.49
N ASN A 52 -8.02 25.81 -25.64
CA ASN A 52 -7.56 24.94 -26.73
C ASN A 52 -6.39 24.07 -26.26
N GLY A 53 -5.75 23.36 -27.18
CA GLY A 53 -4.58 22.51 -26.86
C GLY A 53 -3.39 23.30 -26.31
N ASP A 54 -3.12 24.49 -26.84
CA ASP A 54 -2.01 25.35 -26.39
C ASP A 54 -2.26 25.85 -24.96
N THR A 55 -3.51 26.21 -24.64
CA THR A 55 -3.92 26.56 -23.28
C THR A 55 -3.64 25.43 -22.29
N LEU A 56 -3.85 24.16 -22.67
CA LEU A 56 -3.52 23.02 -21.82
C LEU A 56 -2.02 22.79 -21.71
N THR A 57 -1.25 23.06 -22.77
CA THR A 57 0.21 23.02 -22.74
C THR A 57 0.78 24.05 -21.79
N ASP A 58 0.30 25.29 -21.86
CA ASP A 58 0.67 26.36 -20.94
C ASP A 58 0.26 26.03 -19.49
N TYR A 59 -0.90 25.41 -19.29
CA TYR A 59 -1.35 24.97 -17.97
C TYR A 59 -0.44 23.88 -17.40
N GLN A 60 -0.02 22.93 -18.23
CA GLN A 60 0.93 21.90 -17.84
C GLN A 60 2.26 22.52 -17.40
N GLN A 61 2.81 23.43 -18.19
CA GLN A 61 4.06 24.12 -17.87
C GLN A 61 3.94 24.93 -16.58
N TYR A 62 2.85 25.67 -16.41
CA TYR A 62 2.57 26.41 -15.17
C TYR A 62 2.55 25.49 -13.92
N LEU A 63 1.94 24.32 -14.02
CA LEU A 63 1.93 23.36 -12.92
C LEU A 63 3.32 22.79 -12.59
N LEU A 64 4.15 22.54 -13.62
CA LEU A 64 5.53 22.08 -13.46
C LEU A 64 6.42 23.16 -12.82
N ASP A 65 6.26 24.41 -13.24
CA ASP A 65 6.99 25.56 -12.67
C ASP A 65 6.65 25.75 -11.19
N LEU A 66 5.37 25.54 -10.82
CA LEU A 66 4.96 25.60 -9.41
C LEU A 66 5.60 24.49 -8.55
N ASN A 67 5.66 23.28 -9.04
CA ASN A 67 6.28 22.17 -8.31
C ASN A 67 6.62 20.97 -9.21
N PRO A 68 7.83 20.88 -9.73
CA PRO A 68 8.23 19.82 -10.67
C PRO A 68 8.22 18.40 -10.05
N ARG A 69 8.14 18.29 -8.70
CA ARG A 69 8.12 16.99 -8.00
C ARG A 69 6.74 16.35 -7.91
N ARG A 70 5.67 17.05 -8.33
CA ARG A 70 4.28 16.55 -8.20
C ARG A 70 3.67 16.09 -9.51
N ILE A 71 4.45 15.44 -10.37
CA ILE A 71 4.01 15.00 -11.70
C ILE A 71 2.67 14.27 -11.67
N ALA A 72 2.52 13.24 -10.83
CA ALA A 72 1.27 12.48 -10.72
C ALA A 72 0.06 13.37 -10.33
N THR A 73 0.27 14.36 -9.44
CA THR A 73 -0.79 15.32 -9.05
C THR A 73 -1.14 16.23 -10.21
N HIS A 74 -0.14 16.70 -10.97
CA HIS A 74 -0.36 17.55 -12.15
C HIS A 74 -1.08 16.80 -13.25
N LEU A 75 -0.66 15.56 -13.54
CA LEU A 75 -1.35 14.69 -14.51
C LEU A 75 -2.82 14.47 -14.13
N ASN A 76 -3.12 14.27 -12.85
CA ASN A 76 -4.51 14.13 -12.40
C ASN A 76 -5.33 15.42 -12.60
N LYS A 77 -4.75 16.61 -12.33
CA LYS A 77 -5.41 17.88 -12.59
C LYS A 77 -5.70 18.07 -14.08
N ILE A 78 -4.71 17.84 -14.93
CA ILE A 78 -4.83 17.95 -16.38
C ILE A 78 -5.88 16.95 -16.91
N LYS A 79 -5.79 15.68 -16.48
CA LYS A 79 -6.78 14.66 -16.84
C LYS A 79 -8.19 15.05 -16.41
N GLY A 80 -8.34 15.62 -15.22
CA GLY A 80 -9.63 16.12 -14.73
C GLY A 80 -10.19 17.23 -15.60
N ILE A 81 -9.39 18.24 -15.96
CA ILE A 81 -9.81 19.32 -16.86
C ILE A 81 -10.17 18.78 -18.26
N ARG A 82 -9.36 17.86 -18.83
CA ARG A 82 -9.69 17.20 -20.10
C ARG A 82 -11.00 16.44 -20.04
N THR A 83 -11.29 15.76 -18.95
CA THR A 83 -12.57 15.07 -18.75
C THR A 83 -13.73 16.05 -18.76
N LEU A 84 -13.60 17.20 -18.11
CA LEU A 84 -14.64 18.24 -18.10
C LEU A 84 -14.83 18.90 -19.47
N ILE A 85 -13.75 19.11 -20.23
CA ILE A 85 -13.81 19.57 -21.62
C ILE A 85 -14.59 18.56 -22.48
N ASN A 86 -14.27 17.26 -22.34
CA ASN A 86 -14.95 16.20 -23.09
C ASN A 86 -16.45 16.12 -22.73
N HIS A 87 -16.81 16.32 -21.47
CA HIS A 87 -18.21 16.39 -21.06
C HIS A 87 -18.89 17.63 -21.67
N ALA A 88 -18.25 18.80 -21.63
CA ALA A 88 -18.80 20.04 -22.21
C ALA A 88 -18.96 19.93 -23.75
N ASN A 89 -18.04 19.25 -24.43
CA ASN A 89 -18.12 19.00 -25.89
C ASN A 89 -19.28 18.06 -26.25
N ARG A 90 -19.58 17.06 -25.40
CA ARG A 90 -20.64 16.07 -25.63
C ARG A 90 -22.00 16.52 -25.10
N ASP A 91 -22.02 17.54 -24.26
CA ASP A 91 -23.28 18.03 -23.67
C ASP A 91 -24.19 18.61 -24.73
N LYS A 92 -25.47 18.19 -24.76
CA LYS A 92 -26.44 18.57 -25.79
C LYS A 92 -26.77 20.05 -25.79
N GLU A 93 -26.69 20.70 -24.64
CA GLU A 93 -27.01 22.12 -24.44
C GLU A 93 -25.80 23.02 -24.67
N ILE A 94 -24.61 22.59 -24.22
CA ILE A 94 -23.38 23.41 -24.22
C ILE A 94 -22.64 23.32 -25.57
N LYS A 95 -22.43 22.08 -26.10
CA LYS A 95 -21.72 21.82 -27.37
C LYS A 95 -20.45 22.66 -27.52
N ALA A 96 -19.61 22.66 -26.53
CA ALA A 96 -18.50 23.62 -26.36
C ALA A 96 -17.50 23.65 -27.53
N ASN A 97 -17.38 22.56 -28.31
CA ASN A 97 -16.49 22.38 -29.47
C ASN A 97 -15.04 22.80 -29.21
N ILE A 98 -14.55 22.57 -27.99
CA ILE A 98 -13.17 22.87 -27.62
C ILE A 98 -12.25 21.81 -28.24
N ASN A 99 -11.34 22.24 -29.11
CA ASN A 99 -10.36 21.37 -29.73
C ASN A 99 -9.06 21.35 -28.88
N ILE A 100 -8.69 20.19 -28.38
CA ILE A 100 -7.48 19.96 -27.59
C ILE A 100 -6.54 18.90 -28.22
N ASN A 101 -6.68 18.62 -29.51
CA ASN A 101 -5.92 17.56 -30.19
C ASN A 101 -4.42 17.87 -30.28
N SER A 102 -4.03 19.15 -30.28
CA SER A 102 -2.61 19.56 -30.26
C SER A 102 -1.93 19.32 -28.91
N PHE A 103 -2.69 19.12 -27.83
CA PHE A 103 -2.13 18.93 -26.50
C PHE A 103 -1.52 17.54 -26.30
N VAL A 104 -0.25 17.51 -25.92
CA VAL A 104 0.47 16.31 -25.51
C VAL A 104 0.79 16.39 -24.03
N ALA A 105 0.20 15.45 -23.24
CA ALA A 105 0.48 15.38 -21.82
C ALA A 105 1.88 14.85 -21.54
N ILE A 106 2.57 15.44 -20.57
CA ILE A 106 3.82 14.89 -20.01
C ILE A 106 3.54 13.45 -19.55
N ARG A 107 4.50 12.58 -19.77
CA ARG A 107 4.41 11.17 -19.34
C ARG A 107 5.15 10.95 -18.03
N ASP A 108 4.68 9.97 -17.30
CA ASP A 108 5.43 9.43 -16.17
C ASP A 108 6.36 8.33 -16.71
N GLU A 109 7.62 8.69 -16.90
CA GLU A 109 8.65 7.86 -17.54
C GLU A 109 9.16 6.73 -16.62
N ARG A 110 8.74 6.72 -15.35
CA ARG A 110 9.11 5.66 -14.41
C ARG A 110 8.49 4.33 -14.82
N SER A 111 9.23 3.24 -14.69
CA SER A 111 8.71 1.87 -14.86
C SER A 111 7.64 1.56 -13.80
N LYS A 112 6.91 0.44 -13.96
CA LYS A 112 5.91 0.00 -12.96
C LYS A 112 6.57 -0.23 -11.60
N GLU A 113 7.74 -0.86 -11.58
CA GLU A 113 8.54 -1.14 -10.38
C GLU A 113 9.00 0.16 -9.72
N GLN A 114 9.51 1.10 -10.51
CA GLN A 114 9.94 2.41 -10.02
C GLN A 114 8.79 3.22 -9.39
N LYS A 115 7.59 3.18 -9.96
CA LYS A 115 6.38 3.83 -9.38
C LYS A 115 6.01 3.27 -8.02
N LYS A 116 6.30 1.98 -7.78
CA LYS A 116 6.02 1.27 -6.54
C LYS A 116 7.17 1.27 -5.54
N SER A 117 8.33 1.78 -5.90
CA SER A 117 9.52 1.82 -5.04
C SER A 117 9.30 2.48 -3.67
N LYS A 118 8.24 3.28 -3.52
CA LYS A 118 7.81 3.87 -2.24
C LYS A 118 6.89 2.95 -1.41
N GLN A 119 6.43 1.83 -1.96
CA GLN A 119 5.51 0.90 -1.31
C GLN A 119 6.30 -0.25 -0.70
N VAL A 120 6.91 -0.02 0.46
CA VAL A 120 7.76 -1.01 1.13
C VAL A 120 6.95 -1.70 2.23
N PRO A 121 6.48 -2.93 2.01
CA PRO A 121 5.77 -3.70 3.03
C PRO A 121 6.72 -4.09 4.16
N LEU A 122 6.17 -4.21 5.36
CA LEU A 122 6.92 -4.69 6.52
C LEU A 122 6.98 -6.23 6.51
N THR A 123 8.07 -6.77 7.06
CA THR A 123 8.19 -8.20 7.35
C THR A 123 7.45 -8.54 8.65
N GLU A 124 7.11 -9.82 8.84
CA GLU A 124 6.51 -10.29 10.09
C GLU A 124 7.39 -9.97 11.31
N LYS A 125 8.70 -10.18 11.20
CA LYS A 125 9.67 -9.82 12.25
C LYS A 125 9.59 -8.33 12.63
N GLN A 126 9.44 -7.44 11.65
CA GLN A 126 9.29 -6.01 11.90
C GLN A 126 7.95 -5.68 12.56
N LEU A 127 6.86 -6.36 12.17
CA LEU A 127 5.55 -6.20 12.83
C LEU A 127 5.60 -6.66 14.28
N LEU A 128 6.21 -7.81 14.56
CA LEU A 128 6.40 -8.31 15.93
C LEU A 128 7.24 -7.34 16.76
N ALA A 129 8.32 -6.78 16.19
CA ALA A 129 9.12 -5.78 16.87
C ALA A 129 8.32 -4.51 17.22
N ILE A 130 7.43 -4.04 16.32
CA ILE A 130 6.53 -2.91 16.58
C ILE A 130 5.54 -3.27 17.69
N TYR A 131 4.88 -4.43 17.58
CA TYR A 131 3.85 -4.88 18.53
C TYR A 131 4.40 -5.04 19.96
N ASN A 132 5.55 -5.69 20.09
CA ASN A 132 6.16 -6.00 21.38
C ASN A 132 6.92 -4.81 22.02
N TYR A 133 7.04 -3.68 21.33
CA TYR A 133 7.76 -2.54 21.87
C TYR A 133 6.97 -1.82 22.96
N THR A 134 7.51 -1.77 24.18
CA THR A 134 6.79 -1.30 25.38
C THR A 134 7.08 0.14 25.77
N ASN A 135 8.25 0.71 25.40
CA ASN A 135 8.63 2.08 25.79
C ASN A 135 7.92 3.14 24.94
N LEU A 136 6.60 3.18 25.03
CA LEU A 136 5.71 4.05 24.27
C LEU A 136 4.90 4.96 25.18
N LYS A 137 4.68 6.19 24.74
CA LYS A 137 3.71 7.12 25.34
C LYS A 137 2.27 6.67 25.00
N PRO A 138 1.25 7.04 25.79
CA PRO A 138 -0.15 6.60 25.54
C PRO A 138 -0.62 6.81 24.09
N ARG A 139 -0.32 7.98 23.48
CA ARG A 139 -0.62 8.25 22.07
C ARG A 139 0.09 7.31 21.09
N GLU A 140 1.32 6.92 21.43
CA GLU A 140 2.12 6.02 20.60
C GLU A 140 1.60 4.58 20.70
N VAL A 141 1.07 4.18 21.85
CA VAL A 141 0.37 2.89 22.04
C VAL A 141 -0.87 2.84 21.15
N GLU A 142 -1.72 3.87 21.16
CA GLU A 142 -2.90 3.92 20.28
C GLU A 142 -2.50 3.86 18.79
N ALA A 143 -1.45 4.59 18.40
CA ALA A 143 -0.96 4.56 17.01
C ALA A 143 -0.43 3.17 16.60
N ARG A 144 0.33 2.53 17.48
CA ARG A 144 0.83 1.15 17.29
C ARG A 144 -0.33 0.18 17.11
N ASP A 145 -1.28 0.19 18.02
CA ASP A 145 -2.38 -0.77 18.05
C ASP A 145 -3.28 -0.61 16.80
N LEU A 146 -3.65 0.61 16.43
CA LEU A 146 -4.39 0.89 15.20
C LEU A 146 -3.64 0.41 13.95
N PHE A 147 -2.32 0.65 13.89
CA PHE A 147 -1.49 0.24 12.76
C PHE A 147 -1.34 -1.28 12.69
N ILE A 148 -1.13 -1.96 13.81
CA ILE A 148 -1.07 -3.43 13.89
C ILE A 148 -2.40 -4.05 13.45
N CYS A 149 -3.55 -3.56 13.96
CA CYS A 149 -4.85 -4.02 13.50
C CYS A 149 -4.99 -3.87 11.98
N GLN A 150 -4.57 -2.75 11.43
CA GLN A 150 -4.64 -2.52 10.00
C GLN A 150 -3.71 -3.46 9.20
N CYS A 151 -2.50 -3.75 9.71
CA CYS A 151 -1.59 -4.73 9.11
C CYS A 151 -2.11 -6.17 9.16
N LEU A 152 -2.90 -6.52 10.17
CA LEU A 152 -3.44 -7.88 10.32
C LEU A 152 -4.79 -8.07 9.63
N LEU A 153 -5.54 -7.00 9.39
CA LEU A 153 -6.86 -7.05 8.76
C LEU A 153 -6.85 -6.65 7.27
N GLY A 154 -5.80 -5.96 6.82
CA GLY A 154 -5.69 -5.49 5.44
C GLY A 154 -6.69 -4.40 5.04
N GLN A 155 -7.42 -3.81 5.98
CA GLN A 155 -8.47 -2.85 5.70
C GLN A 155 -7.93 -1.45 5.40
N ARG A 156 -8.71 -0.66 4.65
CA ARG A 156 -8.42 0.78 4.52
C ARG A 156 -8.66 1.46 5.86
N ILE A 157 -7.95 2.53 6.13
CA ILE A 157 -8.14 3.29 7.37
C ILE A 157 -9.57 3.78 7.55
N SER A 158 -10.30 4.04 6.47
CA SER A 158 -11.71 4.42 6.49
C SER A 158 -12.67 3.31 6.93
N ASP A 159 -12.28 2.05 6.77
CA ASP A 159 -13.11 0.89 7.10
C ASP A 159 -12.79 0.32 8.50
N LEU A 160 -11.64 0.67 9.07
CA LEU A 160 -11.21 0.22 10.39
C LEU A 160 -12.22 0.62 11.52
N PRO A 161 -12.81 1.83 11.51
CA PRO A 161 -13.82 2.20 12.50
C PRO A 161 -15.00 1.24 12.59
N LYS A 162 -15.46 0.64 11.49
CA LYS A 162 -16.55 -0.34 11.50
C LYS A 162 -16.23 -1.53 12.38
N ILE A 163 -14.99 -2.01 12.31
CA ILE A 163 -14.52 -3.15 13.09
C ILE A 163 -14.47 -2.79 14.59
N PHE A 164 -13.94 -1.61 14.93
CA PHE A 164 -13.90 -1.15 16.33
C PHE A 164 -15.27 -0.83 16.92
N LYS A 165 -16.26 -0.48 16.09
CA LYS A 165 -17.65 -0.27 16.50
C LYS A 165 -18.48 -1.57 16.55
N GLY A 166 -17.94 -2.70 16.06
CA GLY A 166 -18.69 -3.95 15.94
C GLY A 166 -19.73 -3.92 14.81
N GLU A 167 -19.57 -3.05 13.82
CA GLU A 167 -20.47 -2.91 12.66
C GLU A 167 -20.16 -3.97 11.59
N TYR A 168 -20.31 -5.26 11.96
CA TYR A 168 -20.10 -6.41 11.10
C TYR A 168 -21.00 -7.58 11.50
N ALA A 169 -21.28 -8.47 10.56
CA ALA A 169 -21.92 -9.75 10.83
C ALA A 169 -20.87 -10.80 11.22
N ILE A 170 -21.24 -11.71 12.12
CA ILE A 170 -20.41 -12.86 12.50
C ILE A 170 -21.03 -14.10 11.88
N THR A 171 -20.22 -14.92 11.22
CA THR A 171 -20.62 -16.23 10.72
C THR A 171 -19.74 -17.31 11.34
N LEU A 172 -20.37 -18.24 12.04
CA LEU A 172 -19.72 -19.44 12.56
C LEU A 172 -19.59 -20.45 11.41
N LEU A 173 -18.38 -20.93 11.14
CA LEU A 173 -18.10 -21.91 10.09
C LEU A 173 -18.10 -23.34 10.68
N ASP A 174 -17.62 -23.49 11.89
CA ASP A 174 -17.58 -24.71 12.70
C ASP A 174 -17.49 -24.32 14.18
N ASP A 175 -17.31 -25.30 15.06
CA ASP A 175 -17.30 -25.07 16.53
C ASP A 175 -16.16 -24.17 17.01
N GLU A 176 -15.10 -24.00 16.19
CA GLU A 176 -13.89 -23.25 16.56
C GLU A 176 -13.65 -22.00 15.72
N ASN A 177 -14.20 -21.95 14.50
CA ASN A 177 -13.88 -20.92 13.51
C ASN A 177 -15.05 -19.99 13.23
N GLU A 178 -14.78 -18.71 13.37
CA GLU A 178 -15.70 -17.64 13.00
C GLU A 178 -15.05 -16.64 12.06
N VAL A 179 -15.82 -16.09 11.15
CA VAL A 179 -15.42 -14.97 10.29
C VAL A 179 -16.35 -13.79 10.51
N ILE A 180 -15.84 -12.59 10.26
CA ILE A 180 -16.65 -11.38 10.21
C ILE A 180 -16.83 -10.92 8.78
N SER A 181 -17.99 -10.34 8.47
CA SER A 181 -18.25 -9.72 7.17
C SER A 181 -18.88 -8.34 7.32
N PHE A 182 -18.50 -7.42 6.44
CA PHE A 182 -19.04 -6.07 6.37
C PHE A 182 -18.80 -5.44 5.00
N THR A 183 -19.68 -4.50 4.60
CA THR A 183 -19.54 -3.76 3.35
C THR A 183 -18.50 -2.65 3.49
N VAL A 184 -17.45 -2.65 2.65
CA VAL A 184 -16.41 -1.60 2.65
C VAL A 184 -16.95 -0.31 2.01
N GLN A 185 -16.49 0.83 2.55
CA GLN A 185 -17.03 2.15 2.18
C GLN A 185 -16.75 2.51 0.72
N LYS A 186 -15.56 2.25 0.21
CA LYS A 186 -15.11 2.75 -1.10
C LYS A 186 -15.66 1.97 -2.28
N THR A 187 -15.63 0.64 -2.21
CA THR A 187 -16.01 -0.24 -3.33
C THR A 187 -17.45 -0.73 -3.23
N ARG A 188 -18.07 -0.62 -2.05
CA ARG A 188 -19.38 -1.19 -1.73
C ARG A 188 -19.42 -2.72 -1.81
N GLU A 189 -18.25 -3.36 -1.92
CA GLU A 189 -18.09 -4.80 -1.87
C GLU A 189 -18.08 -5.30 -0.42
N GLU A 190 -18.41 -6.57 -0.22
CA GLU A 190 -18.30 -7.22 1.08
C GLU A 190 -16.87 -7.71 1.31
N ALA A 191 -16.31 -7.42 2.50
CA ALA A 191 -15.10 -8.00 3.00
C ALA A 191 -15.45 -9.10 4.01
N THR A 192 -14.83 -10.27 3.87
CA THR A 192 -14.93 -11.38 4.84
C THR A 192 -13.54 -11.70 5.36
N LEU A 193 -13.34 -11.67 6.66
CA LEU A 193 -12.04 -11.85 7.30
C LEU A 193 -12.10 -12.52 8.66
N TYR A 194 -10.97 -13.08 9.06
CA TYR A 194 -10.77 -13.66 10.38
C TYR A 194 -10.21 -12.61 11.34
N LEU A 195 -10.73 -12.56 12.54
CA LEU A 195 -10.19 -11.73 13.62
C LEU A 195 -9.07 -12.48 14.35
N PHE A 196 -7.84 -12.18 14.02
CA PHE A 196 -6.68 -12.76 14.70
C PHE A 196 -6.68 -12.46 16.21
N PRO A 197 -6.13 -13.34 17.07
CA PRO A 197 -6.14 -13.15 18.52
C PRO A 197 -5.60 -11.79 18.97
N VAL A 198 -4.51 -11.33 18.39
CA VAL A 198 -3.95 -9.99 18.65
C VAL A 198 -4.95 -8.87 18.36
N VAL A 199 -5.73 -9.01 17.29
CA VAL A 199 -6.78 -8.02 16.94
C VAL A 199 -7.90 -8.05 17.97
N LYS A 200 -8.37 -9.26 18.35
CA LYS A 200 -9.41 -9.42 19.40
C LYS A 200 -8.98 -8.76 20.72
N GLU A 201 -7.72 -8.97 21.13
CA GLU A 201 -7.15 -8.34 22.33
C GLU A 201 -7.18 -6.81 22.26
N ILE A 202 -6.76 -6.26 21.11
CA ILE A 202 -6.75 -4.81 20.91
C ILE A 202 -8.19 -4.25 20.90
N LEU A 203 -9.12 -4.91 20.21
CA LEU A 203 -10.53 -4.50 20.16
C LEU A 203 -11.14 -4.47 21.56
N GLU A 204 -10.92 -5.52 22.38
CA GLU A 204 -11.44 -5.57 23.75
C GLU A 204 -10.85 -4.46 24.63
N ARG A 205 -9.56 -4.18 24.50
CA ARG A 205 -8.90 -3.06 25.20
C ARG A 205 -9.60 -1.74 24.90
N TYR A 206 -9.84 -1.41 23.64
CA TYR A 206 -10.43 -0.13 23.26
C TYR A 206 -11.96 -0.08 23.41
N LYS A 207 -12.63 -1.23 23.47
CA LYS A 207 -14.03 -1.29 23.89
C LYS A 207 -14.22 -0.82 25.32
N GLN A 208 -13.28 -1.13 26.22
CA GLN A 208 -13.32 -0.73 27.61
C GLN A 208 -12.80 0.70 27.84
N THR A 209 -11.73 1.12 27.18
CA THR A 209 -11.03 2.38 27.48
C THR A 209 -11.38 3.52 26.52
N GLY A 210 -11.86 3.22 25.31
CA GLY A 210 -11.99 4.15 24.20
C GLY A 210 -10.63 4.67 23.70
N PHE A 211 -10.66 5.45 22.62
CA PHE A 211 -9.48 6.17 22.10
C PHE A 211 -9.43 7.57 22.69
N LYS A 212 -8.30 7.95 23.31
CA LYS A 212 -8.12 9.26 23.97
C LYS A 212 -7.30 10.25 23.13
N HIS A 213 -6.47 9.74 22.22
CA HIS A 213 -5.50 10.55 21.47
C HIS A 213 -5.68 10.51 19.96
N ILE A 214 -6.05 9.35 19.40
CA ILE A 214 -6.21 9.13 17.96
C ILE A 214 -7.56 8.45 17.72
N ASP A 215 -8.63 9.18 17.95
CA ASP A 215 -9.98 8.67 17.78
C ASP A 215 -10.42 8.77 16.31
N LEU A 216 -10.57 7.62 15.66
CA LEU A 216 -11.08 7.47 14.30
C LEU A 216 -12.58 7.15 14.25
N LEU A 217 -13.22 6.98 15.44
CA LEU A 217 -14.64 6.59 15.55
C LEU A 217 -15.58 7.78 15.53
N ILE A 218 -15.06 9.00 15.52
CA ILE A 218 -15.79 10.25 15.47
C ILE A 218 -16.42 10.42 14.08
N GLU A 219 -17.66 10.96 14.03
CA GLU A 219 -18.39 11.17 12.77
C GLU A 219 -17.89 12.39 11.96
N ASP A 220 -17.26 13.39 12.61
CA ASP A 220 -16.73 14.57 11.93
C ASP A 220 -15.54 14.24 11.03
N GLU A 221 -15.75 14.25 9.71
CA GLU A 221 -14.72 13.98 8.71
C GLU A 221 -13.45 14.83 8.87
N LYS A 222 -13.55 16.08 9.32
CA LYS A 222 -12.39 16.96 9.47
C LYS A 222 -11.53 16.50 10.65
N ILE A 223 -12.17 16.05 11.72
CA ILE A 223 -11.47 15.51 12.90
C ILE A 223 -10.85 14.16 12.55
N VAL A 224 -11.57 13.27 11.87
CA VAL A 224 -11.05 11.98 11.40
C VAL A 224 -9.80 12.18 10.53
N ARG A 225 -9.84 13.06 9.54
CA ARG A 225 -8.65 13.37 8.71
C ARG A 225 -7.47 13.92 9.49
N ARG A 226 -7.74 14.75 10.52
CA ARG A 226 -6.71 15.24 11.43
C ARG A 226 -6.11 14.11 12.26
N ASN A 227 -6.93 13.20 12.76
CA ASN A 227 -6.50 12.04 13.54
C ASN A 227 -5.75 11.01 12.67
N GLU A 228 -6.16 10.80 11.41
CA GLU A 228 -5.40 9.99 10.45
C GLU A 228 -4.00 10.59 10.18
N ALA A 229 -3.91 11.90 9.97
CA ALA A 229 -2.63 12.57 9.81
C ALA A 229 -1.76 12.48 11.08
N LYS A 230 -2.38 12.50 12.26
CA LYS A 230 -1.72 12.30 13.56
C LYS A 230 -1.23 10.87 13.71
N LEU A 231 -2.04 9.87 13.34
CA LEU A 231 -1.65 8.46 13.29
C LEU A 231 -0.41 8.27 12.41
N ASN A 232 -0.44 8.77 11.18
CA ASN A 232 0.67 8.65 10.24
C ASN A 232 1.98 9.28 10.75
N ARG A 233 1.90 10.38 11.49
CA ARG A 233 3.09 10.99 12.11
C ARG A 233 3.59 10.19 13.31
N THR A 234 2.66 9.70 14.14
CA THR A 234 2.99 9.00 15.38
C THR A 234 3.55 7.61 15.10
N ILE A 235 3.00 6.87 14.13
CA ILE A 235 3.54 5.54 13.79
C ILE A 235 4.97 5.59 13.26
N LYS A 236 5.34 6.63 12.52
CA LYS A 236 6.74 6.85 12.12
C LYS A 236 7.67 7.02 13.33
N GLN A 237 7.21 7.72 14.36
CA GLN A 237 7.97 7.88 15.60
C GLN A 237 8.12 6.56 16.34
N VAL A 238 7.06 5.74 16.39
CA VAL A 238 7.12 4.38 16.94
C VAL A 238 8.11 3.53 16.16
N CYS A 239 8.01 3.48 14.84
CA CYS A 239 8.92 2.70 13.98
C CYS A 239 10.39 3.14 14.12
N LYS A 240 10.63 4.46 14.30
CA LYS A 240 11.97 4.98 14.59
C LYS A 240 12.50 4.48 15.94
N LYS A 241 11.66 4.48 16.99
CA LYS A 241 12.04 3.96 18.33
C LYS A 241 12.34 2.47 18.31
N VAL A 242 11.61 1.72 17.49
CA VAL A 242 11.81 0.27 17.27
C VAL A 242 13.10 -0.03 16.50
N GLY A 243 13.72 0.97 15.87
CA GLY A 243 14.95 0.79 15.10
C GLY A 243 14.72 0.38 13.64
N LEU A 244 13.58 0.73 13.03
CA LEU A 244 13.35 0.52 11.60
C LEU A 244 14.06 1.59 10.77
N ASP A 245 15.37 1.65 10.82
CA ASP A 245 16.22 2.70 10.26
C ASP A 245 17.00 2.28 9.01
N SER A 246 16.71 1.10 8.46
CA SER A 246 17.30 0.65 7.19
C SER A 246 17.02 1.65 6.07
N ASP A 247 17.95 1.74 5.12
CA ASP A 247 17.82 2.62 3.97
C ASP A 247 16.90 2.02 2.91
N VAL A 248 15.96 2.83 2.43
CA VAL A 248 15.07 2.52 1.31
C VAL A 248 15.42 3.44 0.14
N ILE A 249 15.81 2.84 -0.96
CA ILE A 249 16.01 3.54 -2.23
C ILE A 249 14.67 3.58 -2.96
N TYR A 250 14.26 4.76 -3.41
CA TYR A 250 13.05 4.94 -4.18
C TYR A 250 13.26 5.90 -5.33
N VAL A 251 12.44 5.78 -6.36
CA VAL A 251 12.55 6.57 -7.59
C VAL A 251 11.47 7.65 -7.61
N GLU A 252 11.87 8.87 -7.94
CA GLU A 252 10.99 10.01 -8.08
C GLU A 252 11.21 10.68 -9.43
N GLN A 253 10.15 11.09 -10.09
CA GLN A 253 10.27 11.93 -11.28
C GLN A 253 10.17 13.40 -10.86
N ILE A 254 11.10 14.22 -11.35
CA ILE A 254 11.18 15.66 -11.12
C ILE A 254 11.25 16.34 -12.50
N GLY A 255 10.14 16.92 -12.97
CA GLY A 255 10.05 17.38 -14.34
C GLY A 255 10.18 16.20 -15.30
N GLU A 256 11.17 16.22 -16.17
CA GLU A 256 11.48 15.13 -17.11
C GLU A 256 12.50 14.12 -16.54
N ASP A 257 13.20 14.48 -15.46
CA ASP A 257 14.25 13.64 -14.89
C ASP A 257 13.69 12.57 -13.97
N VAL A 258 14.22 11.36 -14.09
CA VAL A 258 13.94 10.23 -13.19
C VAL A 258 15.14 10.04 -12.27
N VAL A 259 14.96 10.31 -10.98
CA VAL A 259 16.06 10.34 -10.00
C VAL A 259 15.83 9.36 -8.86
N GLU A 260 16.89 8.70 -8.43
CA GLU A 260 16.90 7.88 -7.22
C GLU A 260 17.05 8.74 -5.97
N LYS A 261 16.34 8.38 -4.93
CA LYS A 261 16.41 9.01 -3.61
C LYS A 261 16.43 7.96 -2.52
N LYS A 262 16.91 8.37 -1.36
CA LYS A 262 17.06 7.52 -0.20
C LYS A 262 16.30 8.09 1.00
N LYS A 263 15.62 7.22 1.74
CA LYS A 263 14.97 7.52 3.01
C LYS A 263 15.13 6.37 3.97
N LYS A 264 14.97 6.63 5.25
CA LYS A 264 14.87 5.57 6.25
C LYS A 264 13.51 4.88 6.18
N LEU A 265 13.46 3.57 6.45
CA LEU A 265 12.23 2.77 6.38
C LEU A 265 11.12 3.40 7.24
N PHE A 266 11.41 3.82 8.48
CA PHE A 266 10.41 4.44 9.35
C PHE A 266 9.75 5.69 8.72
N GLU A 267 10.43 6.42 7.85
CA GLU A 267 9.89 7.61 7.17
C GLU A 267 8.87 7.23 6.07
N MET A 268 8.96 6.00 5.57
CA MET A 268 8.07 5.49 4.52
C MET A 268 6.76 4.93 5.10
N ILE A 269 6.71 4.59 6.39
CA ILE A 269 5.57 3.96 7.04
C ILE A 269 4.38 4.93 7.15
N HIS A 270 3.22 4.46 6.75
CA HIS A 270 1.93 5.15 6.89
C HIS A 270 0.78 4.12 6.75
N THR A 271 -0.45 4.53 7.03
CA THR A 271 -1.63 3.65 7.05
C THR A 271 -1.82 2.82 5.78
N HIS A 272 -1.49 3.36 4.61
CA HIS A 272 -1.63 2.60 3.36
C HIS A 272 -0.60 1.46 3.23
N ILE A 273 0.61 1.65 3.81
CA ILE A 273 1.62 0.58 3.88
C ILE A 273 1.13 -0.60 4.73
N ALA A 274 0.32 -0.36 5.76
CA ALA A 274 -0.28 -1.44 6.56
C ALA A 274 -1.07 -2.43 5.67
N ARG A 275 -1.92 -1.91 4.78
CA ARG A 275 -2.67 -2.75 3.84
C ARG A 275 -1.76 -3.47 2.83
N HIS A 276 -0.73 -2.81 2.31
CA HIS A 276 0.27 -3.46 1.47
C HIS A 276 1.02 -4.57 2.22
N THR A 277 1.35 -4.33 3.48
CA THR A 277 1.98 -5.33 4.36
C THR A 277 1.10 -6.56 4.51
N PHE A 278 -0.19 -6.39 4.82
CA PHE A 278 -1.14 -7.51 4.90
C PHE A 278 -1.14 -8.34 3.62
N ILE A 279 -1.39 -7.70 2.48
CA ILE A 279 -1.46 -8.38 1.18
C ILE A 279 -0.17 -9.15 0.90
N THR A 280 0.99 -8.50 1.07
CA THR A 280 2.29 -9.11 0.82
C THR A 280 2.55 -10.30 1.74
N LEU A 281 2.27 -10.17 3.03
CA LEU A 281 2.48 -11.26 3.99
C LEU A 281 1.54 -12.43 3.73
N MET A 282 0.24 -12.19 3.47
CA MET A 282 -0.72 -13.25 3.15
C MET A 282 -0.28 -14.03 1.92
N CYS A 283 0.13 -13.33 0.85
CA CYS A 283 0.63 -13.98 -0.35
C CYS A 283 1.91 -14.80 -0.11
N ARG A 284 2.86 -14.28 0.68
CA ARG A 284 4.09 -15.00 1.04
C ARG A 284 3.82 -16.23 1.90
N LEU A 285 2.83 -16.16 2.77
CA LEU A 285 2.38 -17.30 3.59
C LEU A 285 1.56 -18.33 2.81
N GLY A 286 1.32 -18.11 1.50
CA GLY A 286 0.65 -19.06 0.62
C GLY A 286 -0.86 -18.90 0.53
N VAL A 287 -1.43 -17.83 1.08
CA VAL A 287 -2.85 -17.49 0.87
C VAL A 287 -3.06 -17.10 -0.59
N SER A 288 -4.10 -17.64 -1.22
CA SER A 288 -4.39 -17.36 -2.63
C SER A 288 -4.74 -15.89 -2.86
N LYS A 289 -4.56 -15.40 -4.09
CA LYS A 289 -4.95 -14.03 -4.45
C LYS A 289 -6.45 -13.82 -4.28
N GLU A 290 -7.21 -14.81 -4.63
CA GLU A 290 -8.67 -14.85 -4.55
C GLU A 290 -9.12 -14.71 -3.09
N ASP A 291 -8.48 -15.42 -2.16
CA ASP A 291 -8.77 -15.31 -0.73
C ASP A 291 -8.35 -13.95 -0.15
N VAL A 292 -7.23 -13.40 -0.61
CA VAL A 292 -6.81 -12.04 -0.23
C VAL A 292 -7.79 -10.99 -0.75
N ILE A 293 -8.40 -11.19 -1.93
CA ILE A 293 -9.47 -10.33 -2.45
C ILE A 293 -10.69 -10.36 -1.53
N ILE A 294 -11.12 -11.54 -1.10
CA ILE A 294 -12.25 -11.71 -0.17
C ILE A 294 -12.00 -10.88 1.10
N ALA A 295 -10.81 -11.01 1.69
CA ALA A 295 -10.47 -10.28 2.92
C ALA A 295 -10.36 -8.76 2.70
N THR A 296 -9.88 -8.32 1.56
CA THR A 296 -9.59 -6.90 1.30
C THR A 296 -10.66 -6.17 0.51
N ALA A 297 -11.68 -6.89 0.00
CA ALA A 297 -12.72 -6.38 -0.89
C ALA A 297 -12.15 -5.56 -2.06
N HIS A 298 -11.17 -6.14 -2.78
CA HIS A 298 -10.75 -5.62 -4.08
C HIS A 298 -11.70 -6.12 -5.17
N THR A 299 -11.94 -5.30 -6.18
CA THR A 299 -12.83 -5.65 -7.30
C THR A 299 -12.22 -6.67 -8.26
N ASP A 300 -10.89 -6.79 -8.26
CA ASP A 300 -10.15 -7.72 -9.12
C ASP A 300 -8.74 -8.01 -8.55
N THR A 301 -8.03 -8.95 -9.19
CA THR A 301 -6.67 -9.36 -8.81
C THR A 301 -5.59 -8.38 -9.23
N THR A 302 -5.85 -7.44 -10.15
CA THR A 302 -4.81 -6.60 -10.75
C THR A 302 -4.04 -5.76 -9.72
N MET A 303 -4.74 -5.31 -8.67
CA MET A 303 -4.10 -4.59 -7.55
C MET A 303 -3.19 -5.50 -6.71
N ILE A 304 -3.48 -6.80 -6.68
CA ILE A 304 -2.71 -7.82 -5.96
C ILE A 304 -1.57 -8.33 -6.83
N ASP A 305 -1.78 -8.48 -8.14
CA ASP A 305 -0.73 -8.85 -9.11
C ASP A 305 0.46 -7.92 -9.03
N ASP A 306 0.21 -6.67 -8.73
CA ASP A 306 1.22 -5.66 -8.48
C ASP A 306 2.13 -5.98 -7.27
N VAL A 307 1.64 -6.69 -6.27
CA VAL A 307 2.43 -7.12 -5.09
C VAL A 307 3.42 -8.23 -5.47
N TYR A 308 3.04 -9.10 -6.41
CA TYR A 308 3.89 -10.21 -6.87
C TYR A 308 5.08 -9.76 -7.74
N LEU A 309 5.12 -8.52 -8.22
CA LEU A 309 6.28 -8.00 -8.96
C LEU A 309 7.55 -7.91 -8.08
N HIS A 310 7.39 -7.91 -6.77
CA HIS A 310 8.51 -7.84 -5.80
C HIS A 310 8.82 -9.20 -5.16
N GLU A 311 8.14 -10.29 -5.57
CA GLU A 311 8.45 -11.61 -5.07
C GLU A 311 9.79 -12.12 -5.63
N THR A 312 10.64 -12.58 -4.72
CA THR A 312 11.88 -13.30 -5.09
C THR A 312 11.54 -14.69 -5.63
N VAL A 313 12.54 -15.35 -6.26
CA VAL A 313 12.40 -16.76 -6.67
C VAL A 313 12.10 -17.66 -5.46
N ASN A 314 12.67 -17.35 -4.30
CA ASN A 314 12.41 -18.08 -3.06
C ASN A 314 10.96 -17.90 -2.59
N ASP A 315 10.42 -16.68 -2.63
CA ASP A 315 9.00 -16.44 -2.27
C ASP A 315 8.06 -17.25 -3.19
N LYS A 316 8.32 -17.23 -4.50
CA LYS A 316 7.53 -17.98 -5.49
C LYS A 316 7.65 -19.49 -5.28
N GLY A 317 8.87 -19.98 -5.03
CA GLY A 317 9.15 -21.40 -4.77
C GLY A 317 8.45 -21.89 -3.49
N THR A 318 8.58 -21.15 -2.40
CA THR A 318 7.92 -21.46 -1.13
C THR A 318 6.40 -21.52 -1.27
N ARG A 319 5.80 -20.56 -1.95
CA ARG A 319 4.36 -20.55 -2.23
C ARG A 319 3.93 -21.75 -3.07
N LEU A 320 4.69 -22.08 -4.12
CA LEU A 320 4.41 -23.25 -4.96
C LEU A 320 4.44 -24.54 -4.12
N ILE A 321 5.50 -24.75 -3.35
CA ILE A 321 5.64 -25.92 -2.47
C ILE A 321 4.50 -26.02 -1.47
N ASN A 322 4.14 -24.89 -0.81
CA ASN A 322 3.01 -24.87 0.13
C ASN A 322 1.66 -25.20 -0.54
N SER A 323 1.46 -24.75 -1.77
CA SER A 323 0.26 -25.11 -2.56
C SER A 323 0.24 -26.59 -2.94
N LEU A 324 1.40 -27.14 -3.34
CA LEU A 324 1.53 -28.57 -3.67
C LEU A 324 1.32 -29.47 -2.46
N LYS A 325 1.77 -29.06 -1.25
CA LYS A 325 1.50 -29.78 0.01
C LYS A 325 0.03 -29.92 0.36
N LYS A 326 -0.84 -29.04 -0.16
CA LYS A 326 -2.30 -29.11 0.02
C LYS A 326 -2.98 -30.18 -0.85
N ILE A 327 -2.29 -30.74 -1.84
CA ILE A 327 -2.84 -31.75 -2.73
C ILE A 327 -3.04 -33.04 -1.94
N LYS A 328 -4.30 -33.48 -1.81
CA LYS A 328 -4.67 -34.73 -1.16
C LYS A 328 -5.10 -35.76 -2.20
N GLY A 329 -4.81 -37.04 -1.97
CA GLY A 329 -5.33 -38.16 -2.78
C GLY A 329 -4.60 -38.41 -4.10
N SER A 330 -3.49 -37.73 -4.39
CA SER A 330 -2.64 -38.03 -5.56
C SER A 330 -1.35 -38.74 -5.14
N THR A 331 -1.01 -39.83 -5.83
CA THR A 331 0.27 -40.54 -5.66
C THR A 331 1.38 -39.95 -6.53
N LEU A 332 1.03 -39.33 -7.66
CA LEU A 332 2.00 -38.78 -8.64
C LEU A 332 2.46 -37.36 -8.28
N PHE A 333 1.61 -36.58 -7.60
CA PHE A 333 1.90 -35.18 -7.23
C PHE A 333 2.12 -35.00 -5.72
N LYS A 334 2.52 -36.07 -5.02
CA LYS A 334 2.86 -36.03 -3.61
C LYS A 334 4.27 -35.45 -3.45
N ILE A 335 4.41 -34.41 -2.62
CA ILE A 335 5.71 -33.89 -2.21
C ILE A 335 6.18 -34.70 -1.01
N GLU A 336 7.43 -35.14 -1.04
CA GLU A 336 8.09 -35.75 0.12
C GLU A 336 8.24 -34.69 1.21
N GLU A 337 7.67 -34.95 2.39
CA GLU A 337 7.97 -34.15 3.57
C GLU A 337 9.42 -34.48 3.97
N ALA A 338 10.25 -33.44 4.13
CA ALA A 338 11.59 -33.61 4.70
C ALA A 338 11.42 -34.24 6.09
N ASN A 339 11.77 -35.52 6.20
CA ASN A 339 11.79 -36.20 7.49
C ASN A 339 12.79 -35.46 8.40
N ASN A 340 12.29 -34.77 9.39
CA ASN A 340 13.07 -34.39 10.56
C ASN A 340 13.40 -35.67 11.34
N MET A 341 14.40 -36.43 10.88
CA MET A 341 15.04 -37.44 11.69
C MET A 341 15.92 -36.71 12.71
N VAL A 342 15.35 -36.40 13.84
CA VAL A 342 16.11 -36.36 15.09
C VAL A 342 15.93 -37.74 15.71
N ASP A 343 16.73 -38.70 15.27
CA ASP A 343 16.87 -39.97 15.97
C ASP A 343 17.99 -39.81 16.99
N THR A 344 17.60 -39.70 18.23
CA THR A 344 18.45 -39.91 19.40
C THR A 344 18.52 -41.41 19.67
N THR A 345 19.51 -42.10 19.09
CA THR A 345 20.07 -43.31 19.67
C THR A 345 21.56 -43.36 19.36
N MET A 346 22.32 -43.09 20.40
CA MET A 346 23.73 -43.48 20.46
C MET A 346 23.83 -45.02 20.34
N ASN A 347 24.60 -45.50 19.41
CA ASN A 347 25.49 -46.68 19.64
C ASN A 347 26.67 -46.68 18.66
N GLU A 348 27.75 -47.14 19.19
CA GLU A 348 29.13 -47.09 18.77
C GLU A 348 29.45 -47.98 17.56
N GLU A 349 30.63 -47.64 16.89
CA GLU A 349 31.55 -48.45 16.11
C GLU A 349 31.13 -48.91 14.69
N GLU A 350 31.72 -48.35 13.67
CA GLU A 350 32.90 -48.98 12.96
C GLU A 350 33.39 -48.13 11.77
N THR A 351 34.69 -48.06 11.70
CA THR A 351 35.51 -47.41 10.68
C THR A 351 35.47 -48.15 9.34
N VAL A 352 35.25 -47.47 8.20
CA VAL A 352 35.87 -47.82 6.91
C VAL A 352 36.10 -46.56 6.05
N LYS A 353 37.30 -46.51 5.48
CA LYS A 353 37.88 -45.42 4.66
C LYS A 353 37.44 -45.46 3.19
N LYS A 354 37.35 -44.20 2.60
CA LYS A 354 37.71 -43.77 1.21
C LYS A 354 36.62 -43.69 0.16
N PRO A 355 36.83 -42.86 -0.89
CA PRO A 355 37.66 -41.65 -1.07
C PRO A 355 36.92 -40.44 -1.67
N ILE A 356 37.59 -39.30 -1.64
CA ILE A 356 37.26 -37.97 -2.10
C ILE A 356 37.02 -37.92 -3.61
N SER A 357 35.92 -37.28 -4.05
CA SER A 357 35.82 -36.63 -5.36
C SER A 357 35.31 -35.19 -5.19
N THR A 358 36.10 -34.29 -5.74
CA THR A 358 35.87 -32.84 -5.77
C THR A 358 34.64 -32.49 -6.59
N ALA A 359 33.64 -31.85 -5.98
CA ALA A 359 32.64 -31.08 -6.67
C ALA A 359 32.32 -29.84 -5.83
N SER A 360 32.26 -28.71 -6.51
CA SER A 360 32.09 -27.35 -6.05
C SER A 360 30.92 -27.17 -5.08
N VAL A 361 31.22 -26.64 -3.90
CA VAL A 361 30.28 -26.27 -2.86
C VAL A 361 29.66 -24.91 -3.25
N THR A 362 28.42 -24.91 -3.62
CA THR A 362 27.53 -23.72 -3.51
C THR A 362 26.76 -23.88 -2.21
N ASP A 363 27.13 -23.10 -1.21
CA ASP A 363 26.49 -23.10 0.11
C ASP A 363 25.01 -22.70 0.00
N ASN A 364 24.12 -23.67 0.08
CA ASN A 364 22.70 -23.44 0.35
C ASN A 364 22.53 -23.17 1.85
N ILE A 365 22.47 -21.89 2.22
CA ILE A 365 22.08 -21.48 3.57
C ILE A 365 20.57 -21.62 3.68
N THR A 366 20.08 -22.57 4.45
CA THR A 366 18.67 -22.71 4.77
C THR A 366 18.25 -21.63 5.77
N PHE A 367 16.97 -21.25 5.72
CA PHE A 367 16.36 -20.13 6.48
C PHE A 367 16.48 -20.28 8.01
N ASP A 368 16.63 -21.51 8.52
CA ASP A 368 16.78 -21.79 9.95
C ASP A 368 18.15 -21.43 10.53
N THR A 369 19.19 -21.36 9.70
CA THR A 369 20.55 -20.94 10.13
C THR A 369 20.70 -19.44 10.34
N LEU A 370 19.72 -18.64 9.91
CA LEU A 370 19.69 -17.16 10.10
C LEU A 370 19.12 -16.73 11.46
N LEU A 371 18.58 -17.67 12.26
CA LEU A 371 18.00 -17.37 13.58
C LEU A 371 19.01 -17.44 14.73
N ASP A 372 20.23 -17.92 14.50
CA ASP A 372 21.24 -18.01 15.55
C ASP A 372 22.09 -16.75 15.64
N THR A 373 21.71 -15.87 16.58
CA THR A 373 22.41 -14.59 16.85
C THR A 373 23.87 -14.76 17.28
N GLN A 374 24.28 -15.96 17.71
CA GLN A 374 25.67 -16.24 18.08
C GLN A 374 26.58 -16.46 16.85
N PHE A 375 26.00 -16.90 15.72
CA PHE A 375 26.76 -17.10 14.49
C PHE A 375 27.20 -15.78 13.83
N PHE A 376 26.41 -14.72 13.97
CA PHE A 376 26.76 -13.39 13.46
C PHE A 376 27.82 -12.68 14.31
N ALA A 377 27.79 -12.84 15.64
CA ALA A 377 28.79 -12.26 16.53
C ALA A 377 30.19 -12.80 16.29
N SER A 378 30.32 -14.10 15.97
CA SER A 378 31.62 -14.72 15.72
C SER A 378 32.27 -14.31 14.38
N LYS A 379 31.46 -13.97 13.35
CA LYS A 379 31.99 -13.50 12.06
C LYS A 379 32.40 -12.03 12.08
N ILE A 380 31.75 -11.19 12.88
CA ILE A 380 32.12 -9.77 13.03
C ILE A 380 33.46 -9.66 13.78
N ASN A 381 33.68 -10.45 14.82
CA ASN A 381 34.96 -10.45 15.54
C ASN A 381 36.12 -10.93 14.70
N LYS A 382 35.90 -11.90 13.80
CA LYS A 382 36.93 -12.40 12.89
C LYS A 382 37.29 -11.45 11.74
N ALA A 383 36.38 -10.54 11.37
CA ALA A 383 36.62 -9.51 10.36
C ALA A 383 37.39 -8.29 10.94
N VAL A 384 37.29 -8.05 12.24
CA VAL A 384 37.99 -6.96 12.93
C VAL A 384 39.44 -7.34 13.23
N GLU A 385 39.75 -8.65 13.49
CA GLU A 385 41.12 -9.14 13.70
C GLU A 385 41.96 -9.25 12.42
N LEU A 386 41.37 -9.16 11.24
CA LEU A 386 42.08 -9.18 9.96
C LEU A 386 42.38 -7.77 9.39
N GLN A 387 42.03 -6.70 10.10
CA GLN A 387 42.32 -5.30 9.74
C GLN A 387 43.18 -4.55 10.79
N SER A 388 43.72 -5.24 11.77
CA SER A 388 44.72 -4.69 12.71
C SER A 388 46.16 -5.32 12.37
#